data_853cce961a0c4e41c985636af328dead
#
_entry.id   853cce961a0c4e41c985636af328dead
#
_cell.length_a   1.000
_cell.length_b   1.000
_cell.length_c   1.000
_cell.angle_alpha   90.00
_cell.angle_beta   90.00
_cell.angle_gamma   90.00
#
_symmetry.space_group_name_H-M   'P 1'
#
loop_
_entity.id
_entity.type
_entity.pdbx_description
1 polymer ?
#
loop_
_entity_poly.entity_id
_entity_poly.type
_entity_poly.pdbx_seq_one_letter_code
_entity_poly.pdbx_strand_id
1 'polypeptide(L)'
;MPLFTHAPRSLCFLRLSAIGDVCHAVAAIQAVQRHWPQTQITWVVGKVEAQLLAGLEGVELVVFDKKAGLAGMRQVWRQLRDRRFDALVHMQLALRASLLTVGIGARHRVGFHRHRAKEGQWLFTNKRIPDTQSCHVLDSFFAFTQYLGVPVNPPQWQLPLSKNDHAFAEKQLGDKPLL
;
A
#
# COMPACT_ATOMS: atom_id res chain seq x y z
N MET A 1 -17.15 -0.02 -13.24
CA MET A 1 -16.48 1.17 -13.80
C MET A 1 -15.25 1.52 -12.95
N PRO A 2 -14.13 1.92 -13.53
CA PRO A 2 -12.96 2.40 -12.78
C PRO A 2 -13.30 3.68 -12.01
N LEU A 3 -12.57 3.92 -10.91
CA LEU A 3 -12.76 5.09 -10.07
C LEU A 3 -12.24 6.37 -10.75
N PHE A 4 -11.15 6.25 -11.49
CA PHE A 4 -10.52 7.34 -12.23
C PHE A 4 -10.38 6.99 -13.71
N THR A 5 -10.71 7.94 -14.55
CA THR A 5 -10.48 7.88 -16.02
C THR A 5 -9.21 8.63 -16.42
N HIS A 6 -8.68 9.46 -15.53
CA HIS A 6 -7.46 10.25 -15.70
C HIS A 6 -6.60 10.10 -14.45
N ALA A 7 -5.31 10.40 -14.56
CA ALA A 7 -4.39 10.33 -13.44
C ALA A 7 -4.88 11.17 -12.25
N PRO A 8 -5.08 10.57 -11.05
CA PRO A 8 -5.33 11.35 -9.84
C PRO A 8 -4.07 12.15 -9.46
N ARG A 9 -4.23 13.27 -8.78
CA ARG A 9 -3.09 14.06 -8.31
C ARG A 9 -2.32 13.36 -7.21
N SER A 10 -3.05 12.75 -6.26
CA SER A 10 -2.44 12.14 -5.09
C SER A 10 -3.21 10.91 -4.59
N LEU A 11 -2.47 9.87 -4.25
CA LEU A 11 -2.98 8.64 -3.67
C LEU A 11 -2.27 8.34 -2.35
N CYS A 12 -3.03 7.88 -1.37
CA CYS A 12 -2.50 7.36 -0.11
C CYS A 12 -2.78 5.87 -0.03
N PHE A 13 -1.75 5.05 0.08
CA PHE A 13 -1.88 3.63 0.35
C PHE A 13 -1.71 3.37 1.84
N LEU A 14 -2.50 2.46 2.39
CA LEU A 14 -2.40 2.03 3.77
C LEU A 14 -2.27 0.52 3.83
N ARG A 15 -1.04 0.05 4.06
CA ARG A 15 -0.68 -1.33 4.36
C ARG A 15 0.46 -1.33 5.37
N LEU A 16 0.17 -1.73 6.60
CA LEU A 16 1.10 -1.61 7.72
C LEU A 16 2.02 -2.83 7.87
N SER A 17 1.53 -4.02 7.50
CA SER A 17 2.16 -5.34 7.71
C SER A 17 1.34 -6.46 7.04
N ALA A 18 1.79 -7.75 6.93
CA ALA A 18 3.13 -8.16 7.29
C ALA A 18 4.12 -7.96 6.14
N ILE A 19 5.41 -8.28 6.35
CA ILE A 19 6.47 -8.09 5.33
C ILE A 19 6.08 -8.69 3.97
N GLY A 20 5.62 -9.94 3.91
CA GLY A 20 5.19 -10.57 2.65
C GLY A 20 4.08 -9.81 1.94
N ASP A 21 3.07 -9.35 2.69
CA ASP A 21 1.99 -8.55 2.12
C ASP A 21 2.48 -7.17 1.63
N VAL A 22 3.44 -6.59 2.34
CA VAL A 22 4.07 -5.33 1.93
C VAL A 22 4.85 -5.53 0.63
N CYS A 23 5.59 -6.63 0.46
CA CYS A 23 6.22 -6.98 -0.81
C CYS A 23 5.18 -7.07 -1.94
N HIS A 24 4.05 -7.73 -1.72
CA HIS A 24 2.97 -7.78 -2.72
C HIS A 24 2.39 -6.40 -3.03
N ALA A 25 2.26 -5.53 -2.01
CA ALA A 25 1.79 -4.17 -2.20
C ALA A 25 2.76 -3.31 -3.03
N VAL A 26 4.08 -3.56 -2.95
CA VAL A 26 5.08 -2.88 -3.81
C VAL A 26 4.72 -3.05 -5.28
N ALA A 27 4.46 -4.29 -5.74
CA ALA A 27 4.14 -4.56 -7.13
C ALA A 27 2.89 -3.78 -7.59
N ALA A 28 1.85 -3.75 -6.74
CA ALA A 28 0.61 -3.03 -7.03
C ALA A 28 0.85 -1.50 -7.09
N ILE A 29 1.60 -0.94 -6.14
CA ILE A 29 1.93 0.50 -6.10
C ILE A 29 2.78 0.89 -7.31
N GLN A 30 3.78 0.08 -7.66
CA GLN A 30 4.62 0.32 -8.83
C GLN A 30 3.83 0.20 -10.15
N ALA A 31 2.80 -0.64 -10.22
CA ALA A 31 1.88 -0.66 -11.36
C ALA A 31 1.15 0.69 -11.50
N VAL A 32 0.73 1.30 -10.40
CA VAL A 32 0.13 2.65 -10.39
C VAL A 32 1.15 3.70 -10.83
N GLN A 33 2.39 3.65 -10.33
CA GLN A 33 3.46 4.60 -10.72
C GLN A 33 3.75 4.55 -12.23
N ARG A 34 3.87 3.33 -12.78
CA ARG A 34 4.09 3.15 -14.22
C ARG A 34 2.95 3.69 -15.08
N HIS A 35 1.72 3.51 -14.61
CA HIS A 35 0.54 3.95 -15.37
C HIS A 35 0.29 5.46 -15.23
N TRP A 36 0.54 6.02 -14.02
CA TRP A 36 0.37 7.44 -13.72
C TRP A 36 1.63 8.04 -13.09
N PRO A 37 2.68 8.29 -13.87
CA PRO A 37 3.99 8.73 -13.35
C PRO A 37 3.97 10.09 -12.66
N GLN A 38 2.92 10.90 -12.88
CA GLN A 38 2.75 12.22 -12.25
C GLN A 38 1.97 12.17 -10.94
N THR A 39 1.38 11.02 -10.58
CA THR A 39 0.60 10.86 -9.36
C THR A 39 1.53 10.83 -8.14
N GLN A 40 1.29 11.72 -7.19
CA GLN A 40 2.00 11.68 -5.90
C GLN A 40 1.50 10.52 -5.07
N ILE A 41 2.41 9.64 -4.66
CA ILE A 41 2.09 8.46 -3.87
C ILE A 41 2.66 8.60 -2.47
N THR A 42 1.79 8.50 -1.48
CA THR A 42 2.15 8.39 -0.06
C THR A 42 1.74 7.01 0.42
N TRP A 43 2.61 6.32 1.17
CA TRP A 43 2.33 5.01 1.74
C TRP A 43 2.48 5.03 3.26
N VAL A 44 1.38 4.80 3.97
CA VAL A 44 1.39 4.59 5.43
C VAL A 44 1.73 3.13 5.71
N VAL A 45 2.90 2.91 6.30
CA VAL A 45 3.52 1.59 6.48
C VAL A 45 4.02 1.40 7.92
N GLY A 46 4.14 0.15 8.37
CA GLY A 46 4.70 -0.16 9.69
C GLY A 46 6.21 0.12 9.77
N LYS A 47 6.70 0.34 10.99
CA LYS A 47 8.10 0.73 11.23
C LYS A 47 9.13 -0.31 10.76
N VAL A 48 8.81 -1.59 10.91
CA VAL A 48 9.70 -2.68 10.47
C VAL A 48 9.70 -2.78 8.96
N GLU A 49 8.52 -2.73 8.38
CA GLU A 49 8.29 -2.83 6.95
C GLU A 49 8.87 -1.63 6.19
N ALA A 50 8.89 -0.45 6.82
CA ALA A 50 9.50 0.75 6.24
C ALA A 50 11.02 0.60 6.02
N GLN A 51 11.71 -0.22 6.81
CA GLN A 51 13.14 -0.48 6.62
C GLN A 51 13.40 -1.22 5.30
N LEU A 52 12.53 -2.16 4.95
CA LEU A 52 12.62 -2.88 3.67
C LEU A 52 12.36 -1.97 2.46
N LEU A 53 11.54 -0.94 2.65
CA LEU A 53 11.14 0.01 1.61
C LEU A 53 12.02 1.26 1.57
N ALA A 54 13.05 1.34 2.42
CA ALA A 54 13.97 2.48 2.45
C ALA A 54 14.65 2.65 1.08
N GLY A 55 14.44 3.80 0.44
CA GLY A 55 14.92 4.05 -0.92
C GLY A 55 13.94 3.70 -2.04
N LEU A 56 12.70 3.31 -1.73
CA LEU A 56 11.67 3.10 -2.77
C LEU A 56 11.36 4.43 -3.47
N GLU A 57 11.78 4.54 -4.72
CA GLU A 57 11.67 5.77 -5.49
C GLU A 57 10.22 6.15 -5.80
N GLY A 58 9.93 7.44 -5.79
CA GLY A 58 8.61 7.98 -6.16
C GLY A 58 7.48 7.67 -5.17
N VAL A 59 7.79 7.12 -3.98
CA VAL A 59 6.83 6.85 -2.90
C VAL A 59 7.29 7.52 -1.61
N GLU A 60 6.46 8.39 -1.08
CA GLU A 60 6.67 8.96 0.25
C GLU A 60 6.20 7.98 1.33
N LEU A 61 7.11 7.54 2.20
CA LEU A 61 6.79 6.64 3.30
C LEU A 61 6.41 7.43 4.55
N VAL A 62 5.22 7.14 5.09
CA VAL A 62 4.77 7.63 6.39
C VAL A 62 4.76 6.47 7.38
N VAL A 63 5.66 6.52 8.35
CA VAL A 63 5.90 5.40 9.25
C VAL A 63 4.93 5.42 10.43
N PHE A 64 4.21 4.32 10.62
CA PHE A 64 3.37 4.09 11.78
C PHE A 64 4.05 3.13 12.77
N ASP A 65 4.38 3.64 13.97
CA ASP A 65 4.88 2.79 15.05
C ASP A 65 3.70 2.17 15.83
N LYS A 66 3.48 0.87 15.62
CA LYS A 66 2.42 0.11 16.29
C LYS A 66 2.58 0.09 17.82
N LYS A 67 3.83 0.16 18.32
CA LYS A 67 4.14 0.14 19.75
C LYS A 67 3.74 1.45 20.44
N ALA A 68 3.75 2.55 19.71
CA ALA A 68 3.36 3.85 20.23
C ALA A 68 1.83 4.04 20.38
N GLY A 69 1.00 3.07 20.00
CA GLY A 69 -0.44 3.11 20.18
C GLY A 69 -1.09 4.38 19.61
N LEU A 70 -1.88 5.08 20.43
CA LEU A 70 -2.57 6.34 20.05
C LEU A 70 -1.58 7.47 19.73
N ALA A 71 -0.42 7.51 20.37
CA ALA A 71 0.59 8.53 20.08
C ALA A 71 1.13 8.35 18.65
N GLY A 72 1.35 7.11 18.21
CA GLY A 72 1.72 6.80 16.82
C GLY A 72 0.63 7.22 15.82
N MET A 73 -0.65 7.00 16.12
CA MET A 73 -1.75 7.48 15.27
C MET A 73 -1.75 9.00 15.15
N ARG A 74 -1.64 9.71 16.28
CA ARG A 74 -1.58 11.18 16.29
C ARG A 74 -0.39 11.72 15.51
N GLN A 75 0.74 11.02 15.53
CA GLN A 75 1.92 11.38 14.73
C GLN A 75 1.62 11.31 13.22
N VAL A 76 1.06 10.20 12.74
CA VAL A 76 0.65 10.05 11.34
C VAL A 76 -0.37 11.12 10.96
N TRP A 77 -1.38 11.36 11.78
CA TRP A 77 -2.42 12.38 11.54
C TRP A 77 -1.83 13.78 11.46
N ARG A 78 -0.88 14.14 12.35
CA ARG A 78 -0.19 15.44 12.28
C ARG A 78 0.62 15.60 11.00
N GLN A 79 1.29 14.54 10.56
CA GLN A 79 2.10 14.55 9.34
C GLN A 79 1.23 14.71 8.08
N LEU A 80 0.00 14.21 8.09
CA LEU A 80 -0.91 14.21 6.95
C LEU A 80 -2.07 15.21 7.05
N ARG A 81 -2.16 16.02 8.13
CA ARG A 81 -3.33 16.86 8.43
C ARG A 81 -3.68 17.88 7.36
N ASP A 82 -2.67 18.43 6.68
CA ASP A 82 -2.85 19.49 5.67
C ASP A 82 -2.95 18.92 4.24
N ARG A 83 -3.07 17.59 4.14
CA ARG A 83 -3.18 16.87 2.86
C ARG A 83 -4.59 16.33 2.67
N ARG A 84 -5.03 16.38 1.42
CA ARG A 84 -6.29 15.74 1.00
C ARG A 84 -6.05 14.93 -0.26
N PHE A 85 -6.03 13.63 -0.09
CA PHE A 85 -5.81 12.68 -1.17
C PHE A 85 -7.06 12.49 -2.04
N ASP A 86 -6.87 12.28 -3.34
CA ASP A 86 -7.98 11.90 -4.24
C ASP A 86 -8.54 10.54 -3.84
N ALA A 87 -7.66 9.59 -3.47
CA ALA A 87 -8.08 8.36 -2.83
C ALA A 87 -7.10 7.88 -1.74
N LEU A 88 -7.68 7.31 -0.67
CA LEU A 88 -7.02 6.47 0.32
C LEU A 88 -7.36 5.01 0.01
N VAL A 89 -6.35 4.21 -0.32
CA VAL A 89 -6.47 2.79 -0.63
C VAL A 89 -6.15 1.97 0.62
N HIS A 90 -7.20 1.47 1.27
CA HIS A 90 -7.11 0.79 2.56
C HIS A 90 -6.97 -0.73 2.38
N MET A 91 -5.73 -1.21 2.25
CA MET A 91 -5.37 -2.60 1.96
C MET A 91 -5.15 -3.46 3.22
N GLN A 92 -5.48 -2.98 4.41
CA GLN A 92 -5.31 -3.67 5.68
C GLN A 92 -6.66 -3.97 6.31
N LEU A 93 -6.89 -5.19 6.81
CA LEU A 93 -8.18 -5.57 7.39
C LEU A 93 -8.31 -5.29 8.89
N ALA A 94 -7.20 -5.02 9.59
CA ALA A 94 -7.18 -4.82 11.03
C ALA A 94 -7.88 -3.52 11.45
N LEU A 95 -8.70 -3.56 12.51
CA LEU A 95 -9.44 -2.41 13.05
C LEU A 95 -8.52 -1.21 13.35
N ARG A 96 -7.31 -1.46 13.89
CA ARG A 96 -6.31 -0.41 14.15
C ARG A 96 -5.96 0.38 12.88
N ALA A 97 -5.82 -0.30 11.76
CA ALA A 97 -5.56 0.35 10.47
C ALA A 97 -6.78 1.15 10.00
N SER A 98 -7.98 0.63 10.22
CA SER A 98 -9.22 1.33 9.91
C SER A 98 -9.36 2.62 10.76
N LEU A 99 -9.07 2.57 12.05
CA LEU A 99 -9.05 3.75 12.92
C LEU A 99 -8.01 4.78 12.46
N LEU A 100 -6.85 4.33 12.00
CA LEU A 100 -5.82 5.22 11.49
C LEU A 100 -6.30 6.04 10.28
N THR A 101 -7.20 5.48 9.46
CA THR A 101 -7.75 6.20 8.29
C THR A 101 -8.60 7.41 8.65
N VAL A 102 -9.16 7.47 9.86
CA VAL A 102 -10.09 8.54 10.28
C VAL A 102 -9.45 9.91 10.17
N GLY A 103 -8.20 10.05 10.58
CA GLY A 103 -7.46 11.32 10.54
C GLY A 103 -6.72 11.57 9.24
N ILE A 104 -6.89 10.75 8.20
CA ILE A 104 -6.28 10.96 6.89
C ILE A 104 -7.33 11.53 5.94
N GLY A 105 -7.14 12.77 5.47
CA GLY A 105 -8.05 13.42 4.53
C GLY A 105 -8.06 12.76 3.17
N ALA A 106 -9.20 12.24 2.68
CA ALA A 106 -9.33 11.67 1.36
C ALA A 106 -10.75 11.86 0.79
N ARG A 107 -10.85 12.09 -0.53
CA ARG A 107 -12.14 12.17 -1.24
C ARG A 107 -12.80 10.80 -1.34
N HIS A 108 -12.02 9.80 -1.74
CA HIS A 108 -12.46 8.42 -1.83
C HIS A 108 -11.66 7.57 -0.84
N ARG A 109 -12.36 6.70 -0.12
CA ARG A 109 -11.76 5.72 0.79
C ARG A 109 -12.11 4.34 0.28
N VAL A 110 -11.15 3.71 -0.40
CA VAL A 110 -11.34 2.44 -1.09
C VAL A 110 -10.94 1.30 -0.18
N GLY A 111 -11.85 0.40 0.10
CA GLY A 111 -11.59 -0.81 0.89
C GLY A 111 -11.94 -2.09 0.13
N PHE A 112 -11.80 -3.21 0.80
CA PHE A 112 -12.20 -4.51 0.28
C PHE A 112 -13.72 -4.62 0.08
N HIS A 113 -14.13 -5.57 -0.75
CA HIS A 113 -15.54 -5.97 -0.86
C HIS A 113 -16.09 -6.39 0.51
N ARG A 114 -17.39 -6.19 0.74
CA ARG A 114 -18.02 -6.42 2.05
C ARG A 114 -17.79 -7.83 2.61
N HIS A 115 -17.77 -8.85 1.76
CA HIS A 115 -17.55 -10.25 2.18
C HIS A 115 -16.12 -10.47 2.71
N ARG A 116 -15.14 -9.71 2.26
CA ARG A 116 -13.75 -9.76 2.71
C ARG A 116 -13.40 -8.72 3.77
N ALA A 117 -14.21 -7.67 3.90
CA ALA A 117 -14.02 -6.60 4.88
C ALA A 117 -14.26 -7.12 6.29
N LYS A 118 -13.19 -7.54 6.98
CA LYS A 118 -13.20 -7.96 8.38
C LYS A 118 -13.11 -6.76 9.32
N GLU A 119 -13.40 -6.96 10.60
CA GLU A 119 -13.25 -5.99 11.68
C GLU A 119 -13.89 -4.61 11.39
N GLY A 120 -15.00 -4.60 10.65
CA GLY A 120 -15.75 -3.38 10.38
C GLY A 120 -15.07 -2.40 9.41
N GLN A 121 -14.09 -2.83 8.59
CA GLN A 121 -13.43 -1.94 7.63
C GLN A 121 -14.41 -1.16 6.75
N TRP A 122 -15.56 -1.75 6.43
CA TRP A 122 -16.62 -1.15 5.62
C TRP A 122 -17.22 0.13 6.23
N LEU A 123 -17.09 0.35 7.54
CA LEU A 123 -17.51 1.59 8.23
C LEU A 123 -16.57 2.77 7.89
N PHE A 124 -15.33 2.48 7.53
CA PHE A 124 -14.27 3.46 7.28
C PHE A 124 -14.02 3.71 5.79
N THR A 125 -14.81 3.08 4.91
CA THR A 125 -14.66 3.18 3.47
C THR A 125 -15.96 3.61 2.80
N ASN A 126 -15.87 4.48 1.78
CA ASN A 126 -17.01 4.92 0.98
C ASN A 126 -17.02 4.34 -0.44
N LYS A 127 -15.97 3.62 -0.80
CA LYS A 127 -15.83 2.87 -2.05
C LYS A 127 -15.27 1.49 -1.75
N ARG A 128 -15.60 0.51 -2.57
CA ARG A 128 -15.14 -0.88 -2.40
C ARG A 128 -14.76 -1.47 -3.74
N ILE A 129 -13.70 -2.26 -3.74
CA ILE A 129 -13.37 -3.06 -4.91
C ILE A 129 -14.47 -4.09 -5.16
N PRO A 130 -14.67 -4.55 -6.41
CA PRO A 130 -15.53 -5.68 -6.70
C PRO A 130 -15.12 -6.92 -5.90
N ASP A 131 -16.05 -7.86 -5.75
CA ASP A 131 -15.70 -9.16 -5.14
C ASP A 131 -14.73 -9.91 -6.04
N THR A 132 -13.60 -10.29 -5.46
CA THR A 132 -12.58 -11.07 -6.15
C THR A 132 -12.71 -12.52 -5.71
N GLN A 133 -12.91 -13.43 -6.65
CA GLN A 133 -12.95 -14.87 -6.36
C GLN A 133 -11.58 -15.42 -5.95
N SER A 134 -10.50 -14.70 -6.26
CA SER A 134 -9.14 -15.10 -5.90
C SER A 134 -8.89 -14.96 -4.40
N CYS A 135 -8.31 -16.01 -3.81
CA CYS A 135 -7.85 -16.02 -2.43
C CYS A 135 -6.43 -15.45 -2.27
N HIS A 136 -5.69 -15.24 -3.37
CA HIS A 136 -4.30 -14.80 -3.28
C HIS A 136 -4.23 -13.30 -2.96
N VAL A 137 -3.30 -12.93 -2.05
CA VAL A 137 -3.16 -11.56 -1.57
C VAL A 137 -2.75 -10.59 -2.69
N LEU A 138 -1.83 -11.02 -3.57
CA LEU A 138 -1.36 -10.24 -4.71
C LEU A 138 -2.51 -9.85 -5.64
N ASP A 139 -3.36 -10.82 -6.01
CA ASP A 139 -4.52 -10.56 -6.88
C ASP A 139 -5.49 -9.57 -6.25
N SER A 140 -5.64 -9.67 -4.94
CA SER A 140 -6.46 -8.72 -4.18
C SER A 140 -5.91 -7.30 -4.24
N PHE A 141 -4.59 -7.14 -4.20
CA PHE A 141 -3.96 -5.82 -4.31
C PHE A 141 -4.05 -5.28 -5.74
N PHE A 142 -3.89 -6.13 -6.74
CA PHE A 142 -4.13 -5.74 -8.13
C PHE A 142 -5.61 -5.41 -8.41
N ALA A 143 -6.56 -6.01 -7.71
CA ALA A 143 -7.97 -5.61 -7.81
C ALA A 143 -8.19 -4.16 -7.34
N PHE A 144 -7.42 -3.66 -6.37
CA PHE A 144 -7.44 -2.23 -6.02
C PHE A 144 -6.92 -1.37 -7.17
N THR A 145 -5.81 -1.73 -7.79
CA THR A 145 -5.24 -0.94 -8.90
C THR A 145 -6.17 -0.91 -10.10
N GLN A 146 -6.78 -2.04 -10.43
CA GLN A 146 -7.79 -2.13 -11.50
C GLN A 146 -9.01 -1.27 -11.18
N TYR A 147 -9.49 -1.31 -9.93
CA TYR A 147 -10.60 -0.47 -9.51
C TYR A 147 -10.25 1.03 -9.58
N LEU A 148 -9.01 1.40 -9.29
CA LEU A 148 -8.55 2.78 -9.49
C LEU A 148 -8.57 3.18 -10.98
N GLY A 149 -8.37 2.27 -11.91
CA GLY A 149 -8.31 2.53 -13.35
C GLY A 149 -7.01 2.11 -14.02
N VAL A 150 -6.12 1.44 -13.29
CA VAL A 150 -4.87 0.89 -13.84
C VAL A 150 -5.17 -0.43 -14.57
N PRO A 151 -4.75 -0.59 -15.83
CA PRO A 151 -4.97 -1.83 -16.58
C PRO A 151 -4.24 -3.01 -15.96
N VAL A 152 -4.74 -4.21 -16.27
CA VAL A 152 -4.09 -5.46 -15.84
C VAL A 152 -2.76 -5.62 -16.59
N ASN A 153 -1.68 -5.69 -15.84
CA ASN A 153 -0.34 -5.97 -16.36
C ASN A 153 0.30 -7.05 -15.48
N PRO A 154 1.24 -7.83 -16.03
CA PRO A 154 2.01 -8.77 -15.23
C PRO A 154 2.67 -8.07 -14.04
N PRO A 155 2.66 -8.67 -12.83
CA PRO A 155 3.28 -8.09 -11.67
C PRO A 155 4.80 -7.99 -11.87
N GLN A 156 5.35 -6.86 -11.47
CA GLN A 156 6.78 -6.58 -11.50
C GLN A 156 7.17 -5.95 -10.17
N TRP A 157 8.33 -6.34 -9.65
CA TRP A 157 8.88 -5.83 -8.41
C TRP A 157 10.23 -5.19 -8.62
N GLN A 158 10.40 -4.02 -8.05
CA GLN A 158 11.71 -3.37 -7.88
C GLN A 158 11.84 -2.98 -6.42
N LEU A 159 12.40 -3.87 -5.63
CA LEU A 159 12.73 -3.58 -4.24
C LEU A 159 14.04 -2.79 -4.17
N PRO A 160 14.15 -1.81 -3.28
CA PRO A 160 15.35 -0.99 -3.12
C PRO A 160 16.44 -1.78 -2.36
N LEU A 161 17.11 -2.69 -3.06
CA LEU A 161 18.22 -3.47 -2.50
C LEU A 161 19.51 -2.67 -2.59
N SER A 162 20.24 -2.58 -1.50
CA SER A 162 21.55 -1.93 -1.46
C SER A 162 22.65 -2.81 -2.07
N LYS A 163 23.78 -2.19 -2.43
CA LYS A 163 24.97 -2.96 -2.85
C LYS A 163 25.43 -3.97 -1.80
N ASN A 164 25.25 -3.63 -0.52
CA ASN A 164 25.59 -4.53 0.59
C ASN A 164 24.65 -5.74 0.66
N ASP A 165 23.35 -5.56 0.35
CA ASP A 165 22.39 -6.66 0.30
C ASP A 165 22.75 -7.64 -0.82
N HIS A 166 23.11 -7.12 -2.00
CA HIS A 166 23.61 -7.94 -3.11
C HIS A 166 24.89 -8.69 -2.74
N ALA A 167 25.89 -8.00 -2.19
CA ALA A 167 27.15 -8.63 -1.78
C ALA A 167 26.93 -9.69 -0.67
N PHE A 168 26.01 -9.44 0.25
CA PHE A 168 25.61 -10.42 1.26
C PHE A 168 24.97 -11.66 0.62
N ALA A 169 24.03 -11.45 -0.30
CA ALA A 169 23.36 -12.54 -1.02
C ALA A 169 24.36 -13.39 -1.82
N GLU A 170 25.24 -12.76 -2.58
CA GLU A 170 26.32 -13.45 -3.33
C GLU A 170 27.22 -14.28 -2.41
N LYS A 171 27.63 -13.71 -1.28
CA LYS A 171 28.46 -14.43 -0.28
C LYS A 171 27.75 -15.65 0.31
N GLN A 172 26.43 -15.59 0.52
CA GLN A 172 25.66 -16.70 1.13
C GLN A 172 25.24 -17.77 0.12
N LEU A 173 24.92 -17.36 -1.09
CA LEU A 173 24.34 -18.25 -2.11
C LEU A 173 25.44 -18.84 -3.02
N GLY A 174 26.54 -18.11 -3.26
CA GLY A 174 27.54 -18.48 -4.26
C GLY A 174 26.86 -18.74 -5.62
N ASP A 175 27.38 -19.69 -6.39
CA ASP A 175 26.83 -20.10 -7.69
C ASP A 175 25.64 -21.08 -7.59
N LYS A 176 25.09 -21.28 -6.39
CA LYS A 176 23.98 -22.22 -6.21
C LYS A 176 22.67 -21.56 -6.66
N PRO A 177 21.91 -22.20 -7.59
CA PRO A 177 20.60 -21.72 -7.94
C PRO A 177 19.68 -21.76 -6.71
N LEU A 178 18.88 -20.71 -6.53
CA LEU A 178 17.77 -20.73 -5.58
C LEU A 178 16.74 -21.73 -6.10
N LEU A 179 16.44 -22.75 -5.32
CA LEU A 179 15.37 -23.72 -5.60
C LEU A 179 14.02 -23.09 -5.43
#